data_e8c4f67cedbbc191f4ccc23e0127d5f6
#
_entry.id   e8c4f67cedbbc191f4ccc23e0127d5f6
#
_cell.length_a   1.000
_cell.length_b   1.000
_cell.length_c   1.000
_cell.angle_alpha   90.00
_cell.angle_beta   90.00
_cell.angle_gamma   90.00
#
_symmetry.space_group_name_H-M   'P 1'
#
loop_
_entity.id
_entity.type
_entity.pdbx_description
1 polymer ?
#
loop_
_entity_poly.entity_id
_entity_poly.type
_entity_poly.pdbx_seq_one_letter_code
_entity_poly.pdbx_strand_id
1 'polypeptide(L)'
;DALTIEKMAKIDTLVFDKTGTITYKKKANVSFIGEEISDFDLKNIKSLLKNSNHPLSKSLYDYIDIEDEYLPIENFVETTGKGYEAVVRGKTYKIGSASFTQQTSVSLETAVYIKRDDVFLGKYIFKNEYREGLSEMASQLSHYKIHVLSGDNSSEEETLKKLLPNLVSVKFNQSPEDKLEYIKKLQEEGKKVAMLGDGLNDAGALKQSNIGIAIADDTNSFTPSSDVIMNGSVLGKLHDYFSLTKDAMTIVKITFAISLLYNVIGLTIAVIGKMSPLVAAIIMPISSISVVAFTSLSTWLRSLKYFK
;
A
#
# COMPACT_ATOMS: atom_id res chain seq x y z
N ASP A 1 -17.43 -9.19 3.76
CA ASP A 1 -18.90 -9.39 3.76
C ASP A 1 -19.52 -8.93 2.43
N ALA A 2 -20.83 -9.12 2.25
CA ALA A 2 -21.54 -8.76 1.01
C ALA A 2 -21.56 -7.23 0.77
N LEU A 3 -21.66 -6.45 1.83
CA LEU A 3 -21.66 -4.98 1.75
C LEU A 3 -20.32 -4.45 1.26
N THR A 4 -19.21 -5.05 1.70
CA THR A 4 -17.85 -4.71 1.23
C THR A 4 -17.71 -4.94 -0.27
N ILE A 5 -18.23 -6.08 -0.79
CA ILE A 5 -18.21 -6.40 -2.23
C ILE A 5 -19.03 -5.36 -3.02
N GLU A 6 -20.21 -5.00 -2.52
CA GLU A 6 -21.06 -3.98 -3.16
C GLU A 6 -20.37 -2.62 -3.20
N LYS A 7 -19.74 -2.19 -2.11
CA LYS A 7 -19.01 -0.93 -2.04
C LYS A 7 -17.80 -0.94 -2.97
N MET A 8 -17.00 -2.03 -2.98
CA MET A 8 -15.85 -2.18 -3.87
C MET A 8 -16.24 -2.06 -5.35
N ALA A 9 -17.35 -2.65 -5.75
CA ALA A 9 -17.83 -2.58 -7.15
C ALA A 9 -18.17 -1.15 -7.61
N LYS A 10 -18.42 -0.22 -6.68
CA LYS A 10 -18.80 1.18 -6.94
C LYS A 10 -17.61 2.15 -6.91
N ILE A 11 -16.42 1.70 -6.57
CA ILE A 11 -15.22 2.54 -6.48
C ILE A 11 -14.85 3.09 -7.86
N ASP A 12 -14.46 4.36 -7.89
CA ASP A 12 -13.98 5.08 -9.08
C ASP A 12 -12.61 5.74 -8.85
N THR A 13 -12.21 5.90 -7.60
CA THR A 13 -10.99 6.62 -7.20
C THR A 13 -10.19 5.77 -6.22
N LEU A 14 -8.90 5.60 -6.50
CA LEU A 14 -7.95 4.86 -5.65
C LEU A 14 -6.96 5.83 -5.05
N VAL A 15 -6.80 5.79 -3.75
CA VAL A 15 -5.81 6.58 -3.02
C VAL A 15 -4.84 5.61 -2.37
N PHE A 16 -3.58 5.70 -2.74
CA PHE A 16 -2.52 4.89 -2.17
C PHE A 16 -1.71 5.70 -1.17
N ASP A 17 -1.49 5.16 0.02
CA ASP A 17 -0.31 5.55 0.78
C ASP A 17 0.95 5.05 0.06
N LYS A 18 2.08 5.75 0.21
CA LYS A 18 3.34 5.33 -0.42
C LYS A 18 4.03 4.25 0.40
N THR A 19 4.37 4.58 1.63
CA THR A 19 5.32 3.81 2.44
C THR A 19 4.67 2.58 3.07
N GLY A 20 5.21 1.39 2.77
CA GLY A 20 4.64 0.13 3.23
C GLY A 20 3.40 -0.33 2.45
N THR A 21 2.94 0.45 1.48
CA THR A 21 1.79 0.13 0.62
C THR A 21 2.23 -0.16 -0.80
N ILE A 22 2.66 0.85 -1.58
CA ILE A 22 3.23 0.65 -2.91
C ILE A 22 4.74 0.42 -2.87
N THR A 23 5.39 0.68 -1.73
CA THR A 23 6.76 0.29 -1.43
C THR A 23 6.81 -0.78 -0.35
N TYR A 24 7.92 -1.50 -0.26
CA TYR A 24 8.17 -2.37 0.89
C TYR A 24 8.52 -1.55 2.13
N LYS A 25 8.04 -1.98 3.30
CA LYS A 25 8.26 -1.26 4.57
C LYS A 25 9.69 -1.39 5.10
N LYS A 26 10.33 -2.55 4.86
CA LYS A 26 11.65 -2.90 5.43
C LYS A 26 12.77 -2.95 4.39
N LYS A 27 12.48 -2.77 3.11
CA LYS A 27 13.49 -2.84 2.07
C LYS A 27 13.74 -1.44 1.51
N ALA A 28 14.86 -0.86 1.87
CA ALA A 28 15.40 0.28 1.16
C ALA A 28 16.63 -0.20 0.38
N ASN A 29 16.68 0.12 -0.91
CA ASN A 29 17.91 -0.05 -1.68
C ASN A 29 18.90 1.01 -1.21
N VAL A 30 19.94 0.56 -0.52
CA VAL A 30 21.01 1.41 -0.02
C VAL A 30 22.16 1.38 -1.02
N SER A 31 22.65 2.53 -1.41
CA SER A 31 23.84 2.68 -2.24
C SER A 31 24.80 3.66 -1.62
N PHE A 32 26.07 3.37 -1.69
CA PHE A 32 27.14 4.23 -1.19
C PHE A 32 27.70 5.10 -2.30
N ILE A 33 27.94 6.38 -1.99
CA ILE A 33 28.67 7.33 -2.85
C ILE A 33 29.77 7.96 -2.01
N GLY A 34 31.00 7.69 -2.37
CA GLY A 34 32.21 8.15 -1.68
C GLY A 34 33.43 7.33 -2.09
N GLU A 35 34.55 7.59 -1.46
CA GLU A 35 35.73 6.73 -1.57
C GLU A 35 35.49 5.45 -0.73
N GLU A 36 36.20 4.39 -1.08
CA GLU A 36 36.11 3.12 -0.37
C GLU A 36 36.43 3.32 1.12
N ILE A 37 35.48 2.95 1.97
CA ILE A 37 35.61 3.05 3.42
C ILE A 37 36.42 1.86 3.93
N SER A 38 37.47 2.11 4.70
CA SER A 38 38.28 1.04 5.29
C SER A 38 37.47 0.17 6.27
N ASP A 39 37.83 -1.11 6.41
CA ASP A 39 37.23 -2.01 7.40
C ASP A 39 37.30 -1.45 8.83
N PHE A 40 38.38 -0.72 9.14
CA PHE A 40 38.52 -0.02 10.41
C PHE A 40 37.39 0.99 10.64
N ASP A 41 37.10 1.82 9.64
CA ASP A 41 36.06 2.83 9.71
C ASP A 41 34.67 2.18 9.66
N LEU A 42 34.47 1.15 8.83
CA LEU A 42 33.19 0.43 8.76
C LEU A 42 32.82 -0.21 10.09
N LYS A 43 33.77 -0.82 10.82
CA LYS A 43 33.55 -1.36 12.18
C LYS A 43 33.16 -0.29 13.18
N ASN A 44 33.84 0.85 13.15
CA ASN A 44 33.52 1.99 14.01
C ASN A 44 32.14 2.55 13.72
N ILE A 45 31.81 2.76 12.44
CA ILE A 45 30.50 3.23 11.97
C ILE A 45 29.39 2.24 12.39
N LYS A 46 29.58 0.95 12.13
CA LYS A 46 28.60 -0.09 12.48
C LYS A 46 28.32 -0.13 13.99
N SER A 47 29.36 0.03 14.80
CA SER A 47 29.22 0.12 16.26
C SER A 47 28.40 1.35 16.69
N LEU A 48 28.57 2.50 16.02
CA LEU A 48 27.78 3.70 16.28
C LEU A 48 26.32 3.56 15.86
N LEU A 49 26.06 2.97 14.69
CA LEU A 49 24.71 2.74 14.16
C LEU A 49 23.84 1.94 15.14
N LYS A 50 24.43 1.00 15.86
CA LYS A 50 23.75 0.15 16.87
C LYS A 50 23.16 0.96 18.02
N ASN A 51 23.72 2.14 18.32
CA ASN A 51 23.30 3.00 19.42
C ASN A 51 22.21 3.99 19.06
N SER A 52 21.83 4.11 17.78
CA SER A 52 20.76 4.97 17.33
C SER A 52 19.48 4.17 17.06
N ASN A 53 18.35 4.68 17.56
CA ASN A 53 17.03 4.12 17.27
C ASN A 53 16.42 4.62 15.94
N HIS A 54 17.12 5.48 15.21
CA HIS A 54 16.63 6.03 13.96
C HIS A 54 16.47 4.96 12.88
N PRO A 55 15.36 4.92 12.13
CA PRO A 55 15.11 3.88 11.10
C PRO A 55 16.21 3.76 10.06
N LEU A 56 16.78 4.89 9.59
CA LEU A 56 17.88 4.88 8.62
C LEU A 56 19.16 4.29 9.22
N SER A 57 19.44 4.51 10.51
CA SER A 57 20.58 3.91 11.19
C SER A 57 20.43 2.39 11.27
N LYS A 58 19.23 1.89 11.57
CA LYS A 58 18.95 0.44 11.58
C LYS A 58 19.12 -0.17 10.20
N SER A 59 18.56 0.48 9.17
CA SER A 59 18.70 0.00 7.78
C SER A 59 20.16 0.00 7.33
N LEU A 60 20.95 1.01 7.73
CA LEU A 60 22.37 1.07 7.40
C LEU A 60 23.19 0.03 8.18
N TYR A 61 22.85 -0.23 9.43
CA TYR A 61 23.45 -1.29 10.22
C TYR A 61 23.30 -2.67 9.57
N ASP A 62 22.08 -2.96 9.07
CA ASP A 62 21.77 -4.22 8.37
C ASP A 62 22.45 -4.29 6.99
N TYR A 63 22.66 -3.14 6.33
CA TYR A 63 23.32 -3.06 5.02
C TYR A 63 24.84 -3.28 5.08
N ILE A 64 25.50 -2.79 6.14
CA ILE A 64 26.97 -2.91 6.26
C ILE A 64 27.31 -4.36 6.64
N ASP A 65 27.79 -5.10 5.63
CA ASP A 65 28.19 -6.50 5.78
C ASP A 65 29.65 -6.58 6.31
N ILE A 66 29.80 -6.37 7.60
CA ILE A 66 31.06 -6.55 8.33
C ILE A 66 30.75 -7.17 9.70
N GLU A 67 31.69 -7.96 10.23
CA GLU A 67 31.53 -8.61 11.52
C GLU A 67 31.35 -7.57 12.63
N ASP A 68 30.37 -7.79 13.51
CA ASP A 68 30.10 -6.95 14.64
C ASP A 68 31.25 -7.00 15.64
N GLU A 69 31.73 -5.82 16.03
CA GLU A 69 32.72 -5.68 17.08
C GLU A 69 32.16 -4.78 18.18
N TYR A 70 32.29 -5.23 19.45
CA TYR A 70 31.91 -4.37 20.57
C TYR A 70 33.03 -3.34 20.81
N LEU A 71 32.75 -2.08 20.47
CA LEU A 71 33.68 -0.98 20.64
C LEU A 71 33.17 -0.01 21.71
N PRO A 72 34.02 0.44 22.64
CA PRO A 72 33.63 1.51 23.55
C PRO A 72 33.39 2.81 22.76
N ILE A 73 32.25 3.43 23.08
CA ILE A 73 31.81 4.69 22.46
C ILE A 73 31.87 5.77 23.52
N GLU A 74 32.54 6.85 23.21
CA GLU A 74 32.69 8.00 24.08
C GLU A 74 31.96 9.22 23.48
N ASN A 75 31.45 10.08 24.36
CA ASN A 75 30.85 11.38 23.99
C ASN A 75 29.73 11.25 22.94
N PHE A 76 28.86 10.23 23.06
CA PHE A 76 27.74 10.09 22.14
C PHE A 76 26.71 11.20 22.36
N VAL A 77 26.48 12.02 21.35
CA VAL A 77 25.51 13.11 21.36
C VAL A 77 24.61 12.99 20.12
N GLU A 78 23.32 12.77 20.35
CA GLU A 78 22.33 12.73 19.28
C GLU A 78 21.55 14.04 19.23
N THR A 79 21.49 14.65 18.04
CA THR A 79 20.70 15.85 17.74
C THR A 79 19.47 15.42 16.95
N THR A 80 18.29 15.52 17.57
CA THR A 80 17.02 15.12 16.99
C THR A 80 16.81 15.73 15.60
N GLY A 81 16.48 14.87 14.63
CA GLY A 81 16.23 15.26 13.24
C GLY A 81 17.46 15.67 12.42
N LYS A 82 18.68 15.60 13.01
CA LYS A 82 19.91 15.96 12.30
C LYS A 82 20.93 14.83 12.19
N GLY A 83 21.19 14.13 13.28
CA GLY A 83 22.19 13.07 13.33
C GLY A 83 22.86 12.95 14.69
N TYR A 84 23.94 12.23 14.75
CA TYR A 84 24.72 12.02 15.99
C TYR A 84 26.23 12.07 15.74
N GLU A 85 26.90 12.41 16.80
CA GLU A 85 28.36 12.50 16.88
C GLU A 85 28.87 11.67 18.06
N ALA A 86 29.97 10.97 17.88
CA ALA A 86 30.63 10.23 18.96
C ALA A 86 32.11 9.97 18.65
N VAL A 87 32.83 9.56 19.67
CA VAL A 87 34.26 9.18 19.55
C VAL A 87 34.34 7.64 19.68
N VAL A 88 35.01 7.00 18.71
CA VAL A 88 35.33 5.57 18.72
C VAL A 88 36.81 5.41 18.36
N ARG A 89 37.53 4.67 19.20
CA ARG A 89 38.99 4.46 19.01
C ARG A 89 39.77 5.76 18.77
N GLY A 90 39.41 6.83 19.48
CA GLY A 90 40.07 8.14 19.40
C GLY A 90 39.76 8.92 18.10
N LYS A 91 38.78 8.49 17.30
CA LYS A 91 38.31 9.19 16.10
C LYS A 91 36.88 9.68 16.31
N THR A 92 36.62 10.93 15.92
CA THR A 92 35.31 11.54 15.98
C THR A 92 34.50 11.24 14.70
N TYR A 93 33.34 10.61 14.83
CA TYR A 93 32.47 10.38 13.70
C TYR A 93 31.19 11.22 13.84
N LYS A 94 30.77 11.84 12.72
CA LYS A 94 29.47 12.49 12.57
C LYS A 94 28.67 11.75 11.52
N ILE A 95 27.48 11.29 11.91
CA ILE A 95 26.58 10.53 11.05
C ILE A 95 25.22 11.22 11.05
N GLY A 96 24.72 11.62 9.88
CA GLY A 96 23.43 12.31 9.82
C GLY A 96 23.16 13.05 8.52
N SER A 97 22.40 14.15 8.61
CA SER A 97 22.04 14.99 7.46
C SER A 97 23.25 15.72 6.88
N ALA A 98 23.11 16.18 5.63
CA ALA A 98 24.14 16.98 4.97
C ALA A 98 24.56 18.19 5.82
N SER A 99 23.60 18.94 6.34
CA SER A 99 23.85 20.12 7.18
C SER A 99 24.59 19.78 8.48
N PHE A 100 24.28 18.63 9.08
CA PHE A 100 24.94 18.18 10.32
C PHE A 100 26.41 17.82 10.09
N THR A 101 26.70 17.20 8.95
CA THR A 101 28.08 16.85 8.54
C THR A 101 28.81 17.97 7.77
N GLN A 102 28.20 19.16 7.70
CA GLN A 102 28.72 20.33 6.99
C GLN A 102 28.96 20.09 5.48
N GLN A 103 28.07 19.29 4.88
CA GLN A 103 28.06 19.03 3.45
C GLN A 103 26.90 19.77 2.77
N THR A 104 27.06 20.05 1.48
CA THR A 104 26.02 20.65 0.66
C THR A 104 25.14 19.51 0.06
N SER A 105 23.82 19.52 0.33
CA SER A 105 22.90 18.63 -0.35
C SER A 105 22.49 19.25 -1.68
N VAL A 106 22.79 18.59 -2.78
CA VAL A 106 22.42 19.02 -4.14
C VAL A 106 21.10 18.40 -4.58
N SER A 107 20.58 17.41 -3.84
CA SER A 107 19.38 16.66 -4.19
C SER A 107 18.46 16.48 -3.00
N LEU A 108 17.17 16.24 -3.29
CA LEU A 108 16.12 15.91 -2.29
C LEU A 108 16.20 14.44 -1.82
N GLU A 109 17.25 13.71 -2.17
CA GLU A 109 17.39 12.29 -1.82
C GLU A 109 17.48 12.09 -0.31
N THR A 110 16.87 11.00 0.17
CA THR A 110 17.08 10.54 1.53
C THR A 110 18.47 9.95 1.64
N ALA A 111 19.35 10.62 2.36
CA ALA A 111 20.75 10.20 2.47
C ALA A 111 21.29 10.41 3.89
N VAL A 112 22.18 9.51 4.30
CA VAL A 112 22.96 9.60 5.53
C VAL A 112 24.41 9.88 5.15
N TYR A 113 24.93 11.01 5.60
CA TYR A 113 26.28 11.47 5.37
C TYR A 113 27.17 11.03 6.52
N ILE A 114 28.40 10.65 6.21
CA ILE A 114 29.39 10.20 7.18
C ILE A 114 30.66 11.03 7.07
N LYS A 115 31.08 11.58 8.21
CA LYS A 115 32.31 12.32 8.36
C LYS A 115 33.12 11.73 9.52
N ARG A 116 34.43 11.59 9.32
CA ARG A 116 35.39 11.17 10.36
C ARG A 116 36.36 12.32 10.59
N ASP A 117 36.45 12.80 11.80
CA ASP A 117 37.23 14.03 12.14
C ASP A 117 36.78 15.16 11.16
N ASP A 118 37.69 15.67 10.34
CA ASP A 118 37.40 16.67 9.31
C ASP A 118 37.26 16.08 7.89
N VAL A 119 37.41 14.79 7.73
CA VAL A 119 37.34 14.10 6.43
C VAL A 119 35.91 13.60 6.15
N PHE A 120 35.35 14.03 5.03
CA PHE A 120 34.10 13.46 4.51
C PHE A 120 34.40 12.11 3.90
N LEU A 121 33.77 11.04 4.42
CA LEU A 121 33.94 9.67 3.94
C LEU A 121 32.98 9.33 2.79
N GLY A 122 31.77 9.90 2.80
CA GLY A 122 30.78 9.64 1.79
C GLY A 122 29.35 9.72 2.32
N LYS A 123 28.41 9.33 1.48
CA LYS A 123 27.00 9.28 1.83
C LYS A 123 26.37 7.96 1.41
N TYR A 124 25.46 7.46 2.21
CA TYR A 124 24.57 6.36 1.88
C TYR A 124 23.23 6.93 1.43
N ILE A 125 22.80 6.57 0.22
CA ILE A 125 21.51 6.97 -0.35
C ILE A 125 20.52 5.84 -0.15
N PHE A 126 19.34 6.19 0.34
CA PHE A 126 18.22 5.26 0.56
C PHE A 126 17.14 5.52 -0.49
N LYS A 127 16.86 4.52 -1.30
CA LYS A 127 15.74 4.53 -2.26
C LYS A 127 14.70 3.51 -1.82
N ASN A 128 13.45 3.92 -1.81
CA ASN A 128 12.37 2.99 -1.53
C ASN A 128 12.31 1.93 -2.63
N GLU A 129 12.16 0.67 -2.23
CA GLU A 129 11.92 -0.43 -3.17
C GLU A 129 10.41 -0.51 -3.42
N TYR A 130 10.01 -0.27 -4.67
CA TYR A 130 8.62 -0.39 -5.10
C TYR A 130 8.25 -1.85 -5.28
N ARG A 131 6.99 -2.18 -5.01
CA ARG A 131 6.49 -3.54 -5.19
C ARG A 131 6.48 -3.92 -6.67
N GLU A 132 6.73 -5.19 -6.93
CA GLU A 132 6.69 -5.74 -8.28
C GLU A 132 5.27 -5.65 -8.88
N GLY A 133 5.19 -5.50 -10.20
CA GLY A 133 3.92 -5.46 -10.93
C GLY A 133 3.11 -4.17 -10.75
N LEU A 134 3.66 -3.11 -10.11
CA LEU A 134 2.94 -1.86 -9.84
C LEU A 134 2.54 -1.13 -11.14
N SER A 135 3.42 -1.09 -12.12
CA SER A 135 3.16 -0.42 -13.41
C SER A 135 2.12 -1.16 -14.24
N GLU A 136 2.18 -2.50 -14.27
CA GLU A 136 1.21 -3.35 -14.91
C GLU A 136 -0.17 -3.21 -14.26
N MET A 137 -0.23 -3.24 -12.93
CA MET A 137 -1.43 -3.01 -12.15
C MET A 137 -2.05 -1.64 -12.49
N ALA A 138 -1.25 -0.58 -12.47
CA ALA A 138 -1.73 0.77 -12.78
C ALA A 138 -2.29 0.87 -14.20
N SER A 139 -1.64 0.23 -15.18
CA SER A 139 -2.10 0.18 -16.56
C SER A 139 -3.46 -0.53 -16.69
N GLN A 140 -3.65 -1.64 -15.97
CA GLN A 140 -4.93 -2.37 -15.93
C GLN A 140 -6.04 -1.58 -15.22
N LEU A 141 -5.68 -0.70 -14.29
CA LEU A 141 -6.58 0.17 -13.54
C LEU A 141 -6.85 1.51 -14.25
N SER A 142 -6.68 1.59 -15.58
CA SER A 142 -6.81 2.82 -16.38
C SER A 142 -8.15 3.55 -16.23
N HIS A 143 -9.21 2.86 -15.81
CA HIS A 143 -10.54 3.44 -15.55
C HIS A 143 -10.66 4.12 -14.18
N TYR A 144 -9.69 3.92 -13.29
CA TYR A 144 -9.67 4.52 -11.97
C TYR A 144 -8.77 5.76 -11.94
N LYS A 145 -9.16 6.75 -11.15
CA LYS A 145 -8.30 7.89 -10.84
C LYS A 145 -7.37 7.50 -9.70
N ILE A 146 -6.07 7.51 -9.95
CA ILE A 146 -5.06 7.16 -8.95
C ILE A 146 -4.52 8.43 -8.30
N HIS A 147 -4.52 8.45 -6.98
CA HIS A 147 -3.89 9.46 -6.14
C HIS A 147 -2.87 8.78 -5.24
N VAL A 148 -1.76 9.45 -4.93
CA VAL A 148 -0.75 8.98 -3.97
C VAL A 148 -0.58 10.02 -2.88
N LEU A 149 -0.62 9.57 -1.64
CA LEU A 149 -0.33 10.37 -0.46
C LEU A 149 0.95 9.83 0.21
N SER A 150 1.83 10.71 0.62
CA SER A 150 3.09 10.33 1.28
C SER A 150 3.46 11.30 2.38
N GLY A 151 3.89 10.78 3.52
CA GLY A 151 4.54 11.59 4.56
C GLY A 151 5.97 12.02 4.20
N ASP A 152 6.57 11.40 3.18
CA ASP A 152 7.93 11.70 2.75
C ASP A 152 7.98 12.96 1.88
N ASN A 153 9.20 13.41 1.54
CA ASN A 153 9.44 14.51 0.63
C ASN A 153 9.20 14.12 -0.85
N SER A 154 9.31 15.09 -1.76
CA SER A 154 9.03 14.94 -3.19
C SER A 154 10.16 14.30 -4.02
N SER A 155 11.20 13.74 -3.39
CA SER A 155 12.37 13.19 -4.10
C SER A 155 12.05 12.10 -5.13
N GLU A 156 10.94 11.38 -4.92
CA GLU A 156 10.53 10.26 -5.79
C GLU A 156 9.33 10.59 -6.71
N GLU A 157 8.97 11.87 -6.85
CA GLU A 157 7.83 12.29 -7.67
C GLU A 157 7.91 11.80 -9.13
N GLU A 158 9.07 11.95 -9.76
CA GLU A 158 9.29 11.52 -11.15
C GLU A 158 9.22 9.99 -11.29
N THR A 159 9.68 9.27 -10.27
CA THR A 159 9.58 7.80 -10.25
C THR A 159 8.12 7.36 -10.16
N LEU A 160 7.33 8.00 -9.30
CA LEU A 160 5.90 7.72 -9.16
C LEU A 160 5.14 8.00 -10.46
N LYS A 161 5.42 9.12 -11.13
CA LYS A 161 4.79 9.45 -12.42
C LYS A 161 5.10 8.42 -13.51
N LYS A 162 6.31 7.84 -13.51
CA LYS A 162 6.69 6.78 -14.46
C LYS A 162 6.02 5.44 -14.12
N LEU A 163 5.92 5.09 -12.84
CA LEU A 163 5.33 3.82 -12.40
C LEU A 163 3.79 3.81 -12.49
N LEU A 164 3.15 4.96 -12.37
CA LEU A 164 1.69 5.11 -12.33
C LEU A 164 1.21 6.02 -13.46
N PRO A 165 1.05 5.52 -14.69
CA PRO A 165 0.74 6.35 -15.86
C PRO A 165 -0.63 7.07 -15.76
N ASN A 166 -1.56 6.58 -14.95
CA ASN A 166 -2.86 7.18 -14.66
C ASN A 166 -2.91 7.95 -13.33
N LEU A 167 -1.74 8.37 -12.81
CA LEU A 167 -1.63 9.19 -11.61
C LEU A 167 -2.23 10.59 -11.85
N VAL A 168 -3.27 10.91 -11.09
CA VAL A 168 -3.95 12.23 -11.15
C VAL A 168 -3.27 13.24 -10.23
N SER A 169 -2.85 12.81 -9.04
CA SER A 169 -2.25 13.68 -8.04
C SER A 169 -1.32 12.90 -7.12
N VAL A 170 -0.22 13.52 -6.76
CA VAL A 170 0.63 13.09 -5.65
C VAL A 170 0.76 14.22 -4.64
N LYS A 171 0.65 13.89 -3.35
CA LYS A 171 0.83 14.83 -2.23
C LYS A 171 1.91 14.29 -1.32
N PHE A 172 2.90 15.13 -1.04
CA PHE A 172 4.03 14.85 -0.17
C PHE A 172 3.90 15.59 1.16
N ASN A 173 4.70 15.20 2.16
CA ASN A 173 4.72 15.76 3.50
C ASN A 173 3.33 15.75 4.18
N GLN A 174 2.56 14.67 3.94
CA GLN A 174 1.21 14.54 4.48
C GLN A 174 1.22 13.91 5.87
N SER A 175 0.66 14.61 6.85
CA SER A 175 0.34 14.04 8.15
C SER A 175 -0.84 13.04 8.05
N PRO A 176 -1.08 12.21 9.08
CA PRO A 176 -2.28 11.37 9.12
C PRO A 176 -3.59 12.16 9.01
N GLU A 177 -3.64 13.34 9.58
CA GLU A 177 -4.77 14.26 9.52
C GLU A 177 -4.98 14.81 8.11
N ASP A 178 -3.90 15.21 7.42
CA ASP A 178 -3.97 15.69 6.03
C ASP A 178 -4.51 14.60 5.10
N LYS A 179 -4.08 13.34 5.30
CA LYS A 179 -4.58 12.20 4.53
C LYS A 179 -6.08 11.99 4.75
N LEU A 180 -6.54 12.07 6.01
CA LEU A 180 -7.95 11.96 6.35
C LEU A 180 -8.77 13.07 5.67
N GLU A 181 -8.33 14.32 5.76
CA GLU A 181 -9.03 15.47 5.14
C GLU A 181 -9.04 15.37 3.61
N TYR A 182 -7.97 14.86 3.01
CA TYR A 182 -7.91 14.62 1.57
C TYR A 182 -8.97 13.60 1.11
N ILE A 183 -9.17 12.51 1.87
CA ILE A 183 -10.23 11.53 1.58
C ILE A 183 -11.61 12.18 1.69
N LYS A 184 -11.89 12.96 2.75
CA LYS A 184 -13.16 13.66 2.91
C LYS A 184 -13.44 14.58 1.72
N LYS A 185 -12.45 15.38 1.30
CA LYS A 185 -12.57 16.27 0.15
C LYS A 185 -12.96 15.54 -1.13
N LEU A 186 -12.30 14.41 -1.42
CA LEU A 186 -12.66 13.59 -2.59
C LEU A 186 -14.11 13.06 -2.50
N GLN A 187 -14.55 12.67 -1.31
CA GLN A 187 -15.93 12.22 -1.07
C GLN A 187 -16.96 13.34 -1.23
N GLU A 188 -16.64 14.56 -0.78
CA GLU A 188 -17.47 15.76 -0.99
C GLU A 188 -17.60 16.12 -2.47
N GLU A 189 -16.55 15.86 -3.27
CA GLU A 189 -16.59 15.95 -4.74
C GLU A 189 -17.40 14.81 -5.40
N GLY A 190 -18.04 13.95 -4.61
CA GLY A 190 -18.87 12.84 -5.09
C GLY A 190 -18.11 11.58 -5.49
N LYS A 191 -16.79 11.51 -5.23
CA LYS A 191 -15.97 10.33 -5.55
C LYS A 191 -16.25 9.16 -4.62
N LYS A 192 -16.17 7.97 -5.16
CA LYS A 192 -16.19 6.71 -4.39
C LYS A 192 -14.77 6.22 -4.20
N VAL A 193 -14.23 6.48 -3.03
CA VAL A 193 -12.81 6.34 -2.73
C VAL A 193 -12.51 5.00 -2.07
N ALA A 194 -11.54 4.26 -2.63
CA ALA A 194 -10.83 3.22 -1.89
C ALA A 194 -9.47 3.76 -1.44
N MET A 195 -9.18 3.68 -0.14
CA MET A 195 -7.88 3.99 0.43
C MET A 195 -7.09 2.71 0.68
N LEU A 196 -5.87 2.67 0.19
CA LEU A 196 -4.92 1.58 0.44
C LEU A 196 -3.78 2.13 1.30
N GLY A 197 -3.50 1.48 2.44
CA GLY A 197 -2.50 1.93 3.40
C GLY A 197 -1.94 0.77 4.23
N ASP A 198 -0.89 1.02 5.03
CA ASP A 198 -0.29 0.01 5.92
C ASP A 198 -1.10 -0.22 7.21
N GLY A 199 -2.13 0.58 7.42
CA GLY A 199 -3.06 0.48 8.54
C GLY A 199 -2.59 1.04 9.88
N LEU A 200 -1.32 1.36 10.03
CA LEU A 200 -0.78 1.89 11.29
C LEU A 200 -0.95 3.41 11.39
N ASN A 201 -0.44 4.13 10.40
CA ASN A 201 -0.50 5.59 10.35
C ASN A 201 -1.76 6.10 9.64
N ASP A 202 -2.39 5.27 8.83
CA ASP A 202 -3.49 5.64 7.93
C ASP A 202 -4.87 5.20 8.43
N ALA A 203 -4.97 4.72 9.68
CA ALA A 203 -6.21 4.17 10.25
C ALA A 203 -7.42 5.11 10.11
N GLY A 204 -7.21 6.42 10.30
CA GLY A 204 -8.24 7.44 10.12
C GLY A 204 -8.70 7.56 8.67
N ALA A 205 -7.77 7.63 7.73
CA ALA A 205 -8.05 7.74 6.30
C ALA A 205 -8.69 6.46 5.74
N LEU A 206 -8.21 5.28 6.16
CA LEU A 206 -8.79 3.98 5.81
C LEU A 206 -10.26 3.88 6.26
N LYS A 207 -10.54 4.23 7.52
CA LYS A 207 -11.90 4.19 8.07
C LYS A 207 -12.84 5.22 7.43
N GLN A 208 -12.32 6.39 7.07
CA GLN A 208 -13.09 7.46 6.42
C GLN A 208 -13.48 7.09 4.99
N SER A 209 -12.62 6.38 4.26
CA SER A 209 -12.85 6.01 2.86
C SER A 209 -14.12 5.15 2.68
N ASN A 210 -14.63 5.05 1.45
CA ASN A 210 -15.77 4.15 1.17
C ASN A 210 -15.38 2.68 1.34
N ILE A 211 -14.10 2.36 1.04
CA ILE A 211 -13.44 1.09 1.31
C ILE A 211 -12.01 1.35 1.78
N GLY A 212 -11.67 0.89 2.96
CA GLY A 212 -10.31 0.84 3.47
C GLY A 212 -9.68 -0.52 3.23
N ILE A 213 -8.54 -0.55 2.54
CA ILE A 213 -7.76 -1.77 2.24
C ILE A 213 -6.43 -1.67 2.97
N ALA A 214 -6.22 -2.48 3.98
CA ALA A 214 -4.94 -2.58 4.67
C ALA A 214 -4.01 -3.53 3.90
N ILE A 215 -2.81 -3.05 3.58
CA ILE A 215 -1.75 -3.86 2.96
C ILE A 215 -0.84 -4.37 4.07
N ALA A 216 -0.73 -5.69 4.20
CA ALA A 216 0.08 -6.35 5.20
C ALA A 216 1.10 -7.29 4.54
N ASP A 217 2.36 -7.20 4.93
CA ASP A 217 3.39 -8.15 4.49
C ASP A 217 3.42 -9.39 5.39
N ASP A 218 3.03 -9.23 6.67
CA ASP A 218 2.86 -10.31 7.64
C ASP A 218 1.40 -10.43 8.07
N THR A 219 0.89 -11.66 8.11
CA THR A 219 -0.50 -11.97 8.52
C THR A 219 -0.82 -11.60 9.98
N ASN A 220 0.19 -11.31 10.78
CA ASN A 220 0.04 -10.91 12.18
C ASN A 220 -0.23 -9.40 12.37
N SER A 221 -0.17 -8.61 11.32
CA SER A 221 -0.46 -7.18 11.38
C SER A 221 -1.96 -6.94 11.18
N PHE A 222 -2.74 -7.23 12.22
CA PHE A 222 -4.18 -6.96 12.21
C PHE A 222 -4.44 -5.46 12.39
N THR A 223 -5.18 -4.87 11.44
CA THR A 223 -5.60 -3.47 11.49
C THR A 223 -7.12 -3.39 11.58
N PRO A 224 -7.68 -3.10 12.75
CA PRO A 224 -9.14 -3.08 12.96
C PRO A 224 -9.87 -1.97 12.17
N SER A 225 -9.15 -1.05 11.55
CA SER A 225 -9.72 0.12 10.85
C SER A 225 -9.94 -0.09 9.35
N SER A 226 -9.78 -1.31 8.82
CA SER A 226 -9.94 -1.61 7.40
C SER A 226 -11.11 -2.55 7.12
N ASP A 227 -11.74 -2.38 5.95
CA ASP A 227 -12.80 -3.27 5.45
C ASP A 227 -12.22 -4.54 4.80
N VAL A 228 -11.00 -4.43 4.28
CA VAL A 228 -10.28 -5.50 3.55
C VAL A 228 -8.83 -5.54 4.02
N ILE A 229 -8.29 -6.73 4.19
CA ILE A 229 -6.86 -6.96 4.41
C ILE A 229 -6.33 -7.70 3.18
N MET A 230 -5.25 -7.18 2.59
CA MET A 230 -4.62 -7.74 1.41
C MET A 230 -3.13 -7.98 1.69
N ASN A 231 -2.63 -9.15 1.30
CA ASN A 231 -1.19 -9.38 1.35
C ASN A 231 -0.49 -8.52 0.28
N GLY A 232 0.57 -7.83 0.67
CA GLY A 232 1.31 -6.93 -0.22
C GLY A 232 1.89 -7.62 -1.46
N SER A 233 2.18 -8.93 -1.39
CA SER A 233 2.68 -9.72 -2.54
C SER A 233 1.66 -9.87 -3.67
N VAL A 234 0.36 -9.69 -3.39
CA VAL A 234 -0.71 -9.78 -4.40
C VAL A 234 -1.27 -8.42 -4.80
N LEU A 235 -0.63 -7.31 -4.40
CA LEU A 235 -1.05 -5.96 -4.79
C LEU A 235 -1.13 -5.80 -6.32
N GLY A 236 -0.21 -6.41 -7.06
CA GLY A 236 -0.23 -6.43 -8.52
C GLY A 236 -1.51 -6.99 -9.14
N LYS A 237 -2.28 -7.81 -8.39
CA LYS A 237 -3.58 -8.37 -8.82
C LYS A 237 -4.79 -7.53 -8.39
N LEU A 238 -4.59 -6.30 -7.91
CA LEU A 238 -5.66 -5.44 -7.42
C LEU A 238 -6.78 -5.25 -8.45
N HIS A 239 -6.43 -5.14 -9.74
CA HIS A 239 -7.38 -5.07 -10.85
C HIS A 239 -8.34 -6.29 -10.87
N ASP A 240 -7.82 -7.48 -10.67
CA ASP A 240 -8.62 -8.71 -10.72
C ASP A 240 -9.64 -8.75 -9.59
N TYR A 241 -9.25 -8.31 -8.39
CA TYR A 241 -10.17 -8.21 -7.25
C TYR A 241 -11.31 -7.22 -7.50
N PHE A 242 -11.01 -6.01 -8.02
CA PHE A 242 -12.05 -5.05 -8.36
C PHE A 242 -12.94 -5.55 -9.50
N SER A 243 -12.37 -6.21 -10.51
CA SER A 243 -13.12 -6.80 -11.62
C SER A 243 -14.04 -7.90 -11.15
N LEU A 244 -13.57 -8.78 -10.25
CA LEU A 244 -14.39 -9.83 -9.66
C LEU A 244 -15.59 -9.27 -8.88
N THR A 245 -15.40 -8.17 -8.13
CA THR A 245 -16.52 -7.55 -7.40
C THR A 245 -17.56 -6.96 -8.34
N LYS A 246 -17.16 -6.33 -9.46
CA LYS A 246 -18.09 -5.85 -10.50
C LYS A 246 -18.84 -6.99 -11.17
N ASP A 247 -18.14 -8.07 -11.48
CA ASP A 247 -18.75 -9.29 -12.04
C ASP A 247 -19.74 -9.92 -11.05
N ALA A 248 -19.39 -10.00 -9.77
CA ALA A 248 -20.30 -10.50 -8.73
C ALA A 248 -21.59 -9.67 -8.65
N MET A 249 -21.48 -8.33 -8.68
CA MET A 249 -22.66 -7.45 -8.69
C MET A 249 -23.49 -7.61 -9.96
N THR A 250 -22.86 -7.91 -11.09
CA THR A 250 -23.58 -8.20 -12.34
C THR A 250 -24.35 -9.52 -12.23
N ILE A 251 -23.73 -10.55 -11.69
CA ILE A 251 -24.38 -11.84 -11.43
C ILE A 251 -25.61 -11.65 -10.52
N VAL A 252 -25.47 -10.89 -9.43
CA VAL A 252 -26.57 -10.59 -8.51
C VAL A 252 -27.72 -9.90 -9.25
N LYS A 253 -27.45 -8.87 -10.06
CA LYS A 253 -28.49 -8.16 -10.84
C LYS A 253 -29.23 -9.10 -11.81
N ILE A 254 -28.49 -9.96 -12.52
CA ILE A 254 -29.09 -10.93 -13.44
C ILE A 254 -29.94 -11.96 -12.67
N THR A 255 -29.46 -12.43 -11.52
CA THR A 255 -30.18 -13.34 -10.64
C THR A 255 -31.51 -12.74 -10.19
N PHE A 256 -31.55 -11.47 -9.78
CA PHE A 256 -32.77 -10.76 -9.45
C PHE A 256 -33.70 -10.63 -10.66
N ALA A 257 -33.18 -10.33 -11.85
CA ALA A 257 -33.99 -10.27 -13.07
C ALA A 257 -34.64 -11.63 -13.41
N ILE A 258 -33.92 -12.73 -13.28
CA ILE A 258 -34.41 -14.09 -13.48
C ILE A 258 -35.53 -14.39 -12.46
N SER A 259 -35.31 -14.10 -11.17
CA SER A 259 -36.28 -14.28 -10.12
C SER A 259 -37.56 -13.47 -10.37
N LEU A 260 -37.41 -12.19 -10.76
CA LEU A 260 -38.55 -11.33 -11.10
C LEU A 260 -39.36 -11.90 -12.29
N LEU A 261 -38.68 -12.39 -13.31
CA LEU A 261 -39.32 -13.00 -14.49
C LEU A 261 -40.21 -14.22 -14.08
N TYR A 262 -39.68 -15.13 -13.26
CA TYR A 262 -40.44 -16.26 -12.73
C TYR A 262 -41.67 -15.79 -11.94
N ASN A 263 -41.52 -14.76 -11.10
CA ASN A 263 -42.61 -14.20 -10.32
C ASN A 263 -43.70 -13.60 -11.23
N VAL A 264 -43.32 -12.84 -12.27
CA VAL A 264 -44.27 -12.27 -13.25
C VAL A 264 -45.02 -13.36 -14.00
N ILE A 265 -44.31 -14.39 -14.46
CA ILE A 265 -44.93 -15.53 -15.17
C ILE A 265 -45.92 -16.25 -14.21
N GLY A 266 -45.49 -16.59 -13.00
CA GLY A 266 -46.33 -17.25 -12.02
C GLY A 266 -47.59 -16.45 -11.68
N LEU A 267 -47.41 -15.13 -11.42
CA LEU A 267 -48.54 -14.24 -11.12
C LEU A 267 -49.49 -14.12 -12.32
N THR A 268 -48.99 -14.03 -13.53
CA THR A 268 -49.83 -13.97 -14.74
C THR A 268 -50.70 -15.24 -14.90
N ILE A 269 -50.08 -16.43 -14.70
CA ILE A 269 -50.80 -17.70 -14.77
C ILE A 269 -51.90 -17.78 -13.68
N ALA A 270 -51.62 -17.25 -12.48
CA ALA A 270 -52.54 -17.20 -11.38
C ALA A 270 -53.73 -16.26 -11.68
N VAL A 271 -53.49 -15.06 -12.18
CA VAL A 271 -54.50 -14.04 -12.50
C VAL A 271 -55.46 -14.55 -13.60
N ILE A 272 -54.90 -15.25 -14.59
CA ILE A 272 -55.73 -15.86 -15.68
C ILE A 272 -56.55 -17.07 -15.19
N GLY A 273 -56.39 -17.48 -13.93
CA GLY A 273 -57.12 -18.60 -13.34
C GLY A 273 -56.61 -19.99 -13.77
N LYS A 274 -55.41 -20.06 -14.36
CA LYS A 274 -54.80 -21.33 -14.84
C LYS A 274 -53.79 -21.93 -13.84
N MET A 275 -53.62 -21.34 -12.65
CA MET A 275 -52.75 -21.85 -11.61
C MET A 275 -53.37 -23.02 -10.87
N SER A 276 -53.01 -24.24 -11.26
CA SER A 276 -53.38 -25.43 -10.46
C SER A 276 -52.29 -25.68 -9.37
N PRO A 277 -52.65 -26.42 -8.29
CA PRO A 277 -51.67 -26.82 -7.28
C PRO A 277 -50.45 -27.55 -7.84
N LEU A 278 -50.67 -28.38 -8.88
CA LEU A 278 -49.58 -29.07 -9.57
C LEU A 278 -48.64 -28.11 -10.30
N VAL A 279 -49.19 -27.13 -11.01
CA VAL A 279 -48.38 -26.10 -11.71
C VAL A 279 -47.55 -25.28 -10.73
N ALA A 280 -48.14 -24.88 -9.60
CA ALA A 280 -47.42 -24.17 -8.54
C ALA A 280 -46.30 -25.01 -7.94
N ALA A 281 -46.58 -26.31 -7.65
CA ALA A 281 -45.59 -27.23 -7.10
C ALA A 281 -44.39 -27.49 -8.02
N ILE A 282 -44.55 -27.29 -9.32
CA ILE A 282 -43.45 -27.42 -10.31
C ILE A 282 -42.69 -26.11 -10.51
N ILE A 283 -43.37 -24.98 -10.67
CA ILE A 283 -42.75 -23.69 -10.99
C ILE A 283 -41.85 -23.19 -9.83
N MET A 284 -42.29 -23.33 -8.58
CA MET A 284 -41.54 -22.83 -7.43
C MET A 284 -40.16 -23.49 -7.27
N PRO A 285 -40.01 -24.84 -7.24
CA PRO A 285 -38.69 -25.47 -7.18
C PRO A 285 -37.82 -25.17 -8.39
N ILE A 286 -38.39 -25.15 -9.60
CA ILE A 286 -37.65 -24.85 -10.82
C ILE A 286 -37.05 -23.45 -10.75
N SER A 287 -37.80 -22.45 -10.31
CA SER A 287 -37.30 -21.08 -10.11
C SER A 287 -36.10 -21.06 -9.17
N SER A 288 -36.23 -21.69 -7.99
CA SER A 288 -35.17 -21.73 -6.99
C SER A 288 -33.90 -22.44 -7.50
N ILE A 289 -34.08 -23.61 -8.12
CA ILE A 289 -32.95 -24.39 -8.68
C ILE A 289 -32.25 -23.62 -9.80
N SER A 290 -33.00 -22.95 -10.69
CA SER A 290 -32.47 -22.16 -11.78
C SER A 290 -31.60 -21.00 -11.28
N VAL A 291 -32.10 -20.30 -10.24
CA VAL A 291 -31.37 -19.19 -9.61
C VAL A 291 -30.06 -19.68 -8.98
N VAL A 292 -30.12 -20.75 -8.19
CA VAL A 292 -28.92 -21.32 -7.54
C VAL A 292 -27.92 -21.83 -8.56
N ALA A 293 -28.42 -22.61 -9.56
CA ALA A 293 -27.55 -23.15 -10.62
C ALA A 293 -26.86 -22.02 -11.42
N PHE A 294 -27.61 -21.00 -11.83
CA PHE A 294 -27.06 -19.83 -12.54
C PHE A 294 -26.00 -19.12 -11.70
N THR A 295 -26.31 -18.81 -10.43
CA THR A 295 -25.40 -18.07 -9.55
C THR A 295 -24.12 -18.87 -9.30
N SER A 296 -24.23 -20.15 -8.96
CA SER A 296 -23.09 -21.02 -8.68
C SER A 296 -22.19 -21.21 -9.91
N LEU A 297 -22.79 -21.51 -11.06
CA LEU A 297 -22.05 -21.72 -12.31
C LEU A 297 -21.37 -20.42 -12.78
N SER A 298 -22.08 -19.30 -12.75
CA SER A 298 -21.54 -18.00 -13.16
C SER A 298 -20.38 -17.57 -12.26
N THR A 299 -20.52 -17.73 -10.95
CA THR A 299 -19.45 -17.40 -9.98
C THR A 299 -18.24 -18.30 -10.20
N TRP A 300 -18.42 -19.60 -10.38
CA TRP A 300 -17.33 -20.53 -10.66
C TRP A 300 -16.60 -20.20 -11.96
N LEU A 301 -17.30 -19.94 -13.06
CA LEU A 301 -16.69 -19.57 -14.34
C LEU A 301 -15.89 -18.25 -14.24
N ARG A 302 -16.42 -17.26 -13.49
CA ARG A 302 -15.71 -15.99 -13.29
C ARG A 302 -14.48 -16.15 -12.41
N SER A 303 -14.54 -16.98 -11.36
CA SER A 303 -13.36 -17.21 -10.50
C SER A 303 -12.21 -17.85 -11.29
N LEU A 304 -12.49 -18.77 -12.20
CA LEU A 304 -11.48 -19.37 -13.08
C LEU A 304 -10.77 -18.36 -13.99
N LYS A 305 -11.42 -17.25 -14.32
CA LYS A 305 -10.84 -16.20 -15.17
C LYS A 305 -9.76 -15.41 -14.45
N TYR A 306 -9.91 -15.19 -13.14
CA TYR A 306 -9.04 -14.27 -12.38
C TYR A 306 -7.97 -14.98 -11.53
N PHE A 307 -8.16 -16.25 -11.19
CA PHE A 307 -7.32 -16.98 -10.24
C PHE A 307 -6.76 -18.31 -10.77
N LYS A 308 -6.58 -18.38 -12.09
CA LYS A 308 -5.84 -19.47 -12.71
C LYS A 308 -4.35 -19.32 -12.57
#